data_dd4b667ef66f3a33f8c20ab3de3e0d76
#
_entry.id   dd4b667ef66f3a33f8c20ab3de3e0d76
#
_cell.length_a   1.000
_cell.length_b   1.000
_cell.length_c   1.000
_cell.angle_alpha   90.00
_cell.angle_beta   90.00
_cell.angle_gamma   90.00
#
_symmetry.space_group_name_H-M   'P 1'
#
loop_
_entity.id
_entity.type
_entity.pdbx_description
1 polymer ?
#
loop_
_entity_poly.entity_id
_entity_poly.type
_entity_poly.pdbx_seq_one_letter_code
_entity_poly.pdbx_strand_id
1 'polypeptide(L)'
;MTTPTPAVYIGLDVGKTDHHAVALTSNGETVYDKALPNDETRLRGILDELARAHGPALLVVDQPATIGALPVAVAQACEGVEVAYLPGLAMRRIADLHPGSAKTDAKDAAIIAEAARTMPHTLRSIRVDEEQIA
;
A
#
# COMPACT_ATOMS: atom_id res chain seq x y z
N MET A 1 -17.04 -8.61 13.54
CA MET A 1 -16.35 -7.34 13.81
C MET A 1 -15.95 -6.67 12.53
N THR A 2 -16.23 -5.41 12.43
CA THR A 2 -15.86 -4.64 11.25
C THR A 2 -14.46 -4.08 11.39
N THR A 3 -13.71 -4.09 10.29
CA THR A 3 -12.41 -3.47 10.24
C THR A 3 -12.58 -1.96 10.31
N PRO A 4 -11.75 -1.25 11.09
CA PRO A 4 -11.85 0.21 11.13
C PRO A 4 -11.60 0.81 9.75
N THR A 5 -12.29 1.90 9.47
CA THR A 5 -12.04 2.66 8.24
C THR A 5 -10.62 3.23 8.30
N PRO A 6 -9.81 3.07 7.26
CA PRO A 6 -8.46 3.61 7.29
C PRO A 6 -8.45 5.13 7.39
N ALA A 7 -7.51 5.64 8.17
CA ALA A 7 -7.24 7.06 8.25
C ALA A 7 -6.15 7.48 7.27
N VAL A 8 -5.33 6.53 6.85
CA VAL A 8 -4.28 6.77 5.88
C VAL A 8 -4.17 5.59 4.93
N TYR A 9 -3.99 5.89 3.65
CA TYR A 9 -3.88 4.89 2.57
C TYR A 9 -2.49 4.99 1.99
N ILE A 10 -1.75 3.89 2.06
CA ILE A 10 -0.36 3.86 1.63
C ILE A 10 -0.25 3.00 0.38
N GLY A 11 0.06 3.63 -0.74
CA GLY A 11 0.31 2.93 -1.99
C GLY A 11 1.80 2.66 -2.12
N LEU A 12 2.15 1.41 -2.40
CA LEU A 12 3.54 1.00 -2.52
C LEU A 12 3.77 0.42 -3.91
N ASP A 13 4.57 1.11 -4.70
CA ASP A 13 5.04 0.59 -5.98
C ASP A 13 6.30 -0.24 -5.68
N VAL A 14 6.16 -1.54 -5.84
CA VAL A 14 7.19 -2.49 -5.40
C VAL A 14 8.33 -2.56 -6.41
N GLY A 15 9.55 -2.41 -5.94
CA GLY A 15 10.75 -2.54 -6.74
C GLY A 15 11.73 -3.53 -6.12
N LYS A 16 12.74 -3.92 -6.86
CA LYS A 16 13.69 -4.94 -6.40
C LYS A 16 14.54 -4.47 -5.23
N THR A 17 15.08 -3.26 -5.31
CA THR A 17 15.93 -2.71 -4.26
C THR A 17 15.21 -1.63 -3.47
N ASP A 18 14.47 -0.79 -4.15
CA ASP A 18 13.71 0.28 -3.53
C ASP A 18 12.28 0.22 -4.01
N HIS A 19 11.37 0.54 -3.10
CA HIS A 19 9.98 0.77 -3.42
C HIS A 19 9.76 2.26 -3.46
N HIS A 20 8.59 2.68 -3.95
CA HIS A 20 8.15 4.06 -3.76
C HIS A 20 6.83 4.03 -3.01
N ALA A 21 6.74 4.83 -1.95
CA ALA A 21 5.54 4.88 -1.12
C ALA A 21 4.90 6.26 -1.18
N VAL A 22 3.59 6.28 -1.39
CA VAL A 22 2.78 7.49 -1.29
C VAL A 22 1.68 7.22 -0.28
N ALA A 23 1.53 8.11 0.70
CA ALA A 23 0.48 7.98 1.70
C ALA A 23 -0.48 9.15 1.59
N LEU A 24 -1.77 8.84 1.55
CA LEU A 24 -2.84 9.83 1.46
C LEU A 24 -3.76 9.71 2.67
N THR A 25 -4.20 10.85 3.19
CA THR A 25 -5.23 10.85 4.21
C THR A 25 -6.58 10.51 3.57
N SER A 26 -7.61 10.30 4.40
CA SER A 26 -8.96 10.03 3.90
C SER A 26 -9.50 11.18 3.04
N ASN A 27 -8.96 12.38 3.21
CA ASN A 27 -9.34 13.55 2.41
C ASN A 27 -8.52 13.68 1.13
N GLY A 28 -7.58 12.78 0.89
CA GLY A 28 -6.76 12.84 -0.31
C GLY A 28 -5.51 13.69 -0.19
N GLU A 29 -5.16 14.10 1.00
CA GLU A 29 -3.98 14.91 1.25
C GLU A 29 -2.74 14.04 1.32
N THR A 30 -1.69 14.39 0.59
CA THR A 30 -0.44 13.62 0.58
C THR A 30 0.36 13.92 1.85
N VAL A 31 0.63 12.89 2.64
CA VAL A 31 1.41 13.03 3.88
C VAL A 31 2.75 12.32 3.80
N TYR A 32 2.99 11.55 2.74
CA TYR A 32 4.26 10.89 2.53
C TYR A 32 4.42 10.60 1.03
N ASP A 33 5.62 10.82 0.49
CA ASP A 33 5.91 10.57 -0.92
C ASP A 33 7.42 10.44 -1.07
N LYS A 34 7.95 9.21 -0.91
CA LYS A 34 9.39 8.98 -0.93
C LYS A 34 9.72 7.57 -1.37
N ALA A 35 10.93 7.42 -1.90
CA ALA A 35 11.51 6.11 -2.10
C ALA A 35 11.74 5.46 -0.73
N LEU A 36 11.58 4.15 -0.67
CA LEU A 36 11.67 3.39 0.58
C LEU A 36 12.47 2.12 0.32
N PRO A 37 13.63 1.97 0.95
CA PRO A 37 14.44 0.77 0.74
C PRO A 37 13.70 -0.51 1.14
N ASN A 38 14.03 -1.61 0.47
CA ASN A 38 13.47 -2.91 0.81
C ASN A 38 14.18 -3.47 2.05
N ASP A 39 13.95 -2.83 3.18
CA ASP A 39 14.59 -3.11 4.45
C ASP A 39 13.54 -3.17 5.56
N GLU A 40 13.57 -4.23 6.34
CA GLU A 40 12.55 -4.46 7.36
C GLU A 40 12.44 -3.29 8.35
N THR A 41 13.58 -2.80 8.86
CA THR A 41 13.58 -1.73 9.85
C THR A 41 12.99 -0.44 9.30
N ARG A 42 13.34 -0.11 8.05
CA ARG A 42 12.85 1.12 7.43
C ARG A 42 11.36 0.99 7.10
N LEU A 43 10.94 -0.15 6.58
CA LEU A 43 9.53 -0.40 6.29
C LEU A 43 8.69 -0.31 7.56
N ARG A 44 9.13 -1.01 8.61
CA ARG A 44 8.42 -1.01 9.89
C ARG A 44 8.34 0.39 10.47
N GLY A 45 9.43 1.13 10.42
CA GLY A 45 9.49 2.48 10.96
C GLY A 45 8.49 3.42 10.31
N ILE A 46 8.40 3.38 8.98
CA ILE A 46 7.46 4.25 8.25
C ILE A 46 6.02 3.83 8.52
N LEU A 47 5.73 2.53 8.49
CA LEU A 47 4.37 2.06 8.72
C LEU A 47 3.90 2.39 10.14
N ASP A 48 4.76 2.17 11.14
CA ASP A 48 4.44 2.53 12.52
C ASP A 48 4.22 4.02 12.68
N GLU A 49 5.07 4.82 12.06
CA GLU A 49 4.96 6.28 12.15
C GLU A 49 3.65 6.78 11.56
N LEU A 50 3.29 6.29 10.38
CA LEU A 50 2.07 6.72 9.72
C LEU A 50 0.82 6.28 10.49
N ALA A 51 0.83 5.04 10.99
CA ALA A 51 -0.31 4.54 11.77
C ALA A 51 -0.45 5.30 13.08
N ARG A 52 0.68 5.65 13.71
CA ARG A 52 0.66 6.37 14.98
C ARG A 52 0.21 7.81 14.80
N ALA A 53 0.65 8.45 13.71
CA ALA A 53 0.33 9.85 13.45
C ALA A 53 -1.11 10.05 12.97
N HIS A 54 -1.64 9.11 12.19
CA HIS A 54 -2.93 9.31 11.52
C HIS A 54 -4.03 8.36 11.97
N GLY A 55 -3.69 7.20 12.48
CA GLY A 55 -4.67 6.17 12.87
C GLY A 55 -4.57 4.95 11.98
N PRO A 56 -5.62 4.12 11.93
CA PRO A 56 -5.56 2.87 11.15
C PRO A 56 -5.08 3.10 9.72
N ALA A 57 -4.12 2.29 9.29
CA ALA A 57 -3.49 2.43 7.98
C ALA A 57 -3.81 1.22 7.11
N LEU A 58 -3.96 1.46 5.82
CA LEU A 58 -4.10 0.40 4.83
C LEU A 58 -2.92 0.50 3.87
N LEU A 59 -2.09 -0.55 3.84
CA LEU A 59 -1.00 -0.65 2.87
C LEU A 59 -1.50 -1.42 1.66
N VAL A 60 -1.32 -0.85 0.48
CA VAL A 60 -1.73 -1.50 -0.76
C VAL A 60 -0.52 -1.63 -1.66
N VAL A 61 -0.28 -2.85 -2.14
CA VAL A 61 0.82 -3.16 -3.04
C VAL A 61 0.26 -3.63 -4.38
N ASP A 62 1.07 -3.50 -5.42
CA ASP A 62 0.72 -4.02 -6.74
C ASP A 62 1.21 -5.45 -6.95
N GLN A 63 2.24 -5.85 -6.20
CA GLN A 63 2.81 -7.20 -6.29
C GLN A 63 3.04 -7.74 -4.88
N PRO A 64 2.14 -8.59 -4.36
CA PRO A 64 2.27 -9.10 -3.00
C PRO A 64 3.27 -10.24 -2.84
N ALA A 65 3.64 -10.91 -3.93
CA ALA A 65 4.57 -12.04 -3.90
C ALA A 65 5.95 -11.61 -4.35
N THR A 66 6.92 -12.48 -4.17
CA THR A 66 8.31 -12.27 -4.56
C THR A 66 8.88 -10.95 -3.99
N ILE A 67 9.08 -9.93 -4.83
CA ILE A 67 9.67 -8.68 -4.38
C ILE A 67 8.76 -7.89 -3.44
N GLY A 68 7.47 -8.18 -3.42
CA GLY A 68 6.52 -7.54 -2.50
C GLY A 68 6.35 -8.29 -1.18
N ALA A 69 6.99 -9.46 -1.04
CA ALA A 69 6.76 -10.31 0.13
C ALA A 69 7.24 -9.68 1.44
N LEU A 70 8.37 -9.00 1.44
CA LEU A 70 8.88 -8.37 2.65
C LEU A 70 7.99 -7.22 3.13
N PRO A 71 7.61 -6.26 2.28
CA PRO A 71 6.68 -5.21 2.71
C PRO A 71 5.38 -5.76 3.26
N VAL A 72 4.82 -6.80 2.63
CA VAL A 72 3.58 -7.42 3.10
C VAL A 72 3.78 -8.04 4.48
N ALA A 73 4.86 -8.80 4.66
CA ALA A 73 5.12 -9.45 5.95
C ALA A 73 5.34 -8.44 7.07
N VAL A 74 6.08 -7.37 6.78
CA VAL A 74 6.32 -6.31 7.76
C VAL A 74 5.01 -5.64 8.14
N ALA A 75 4.18 -5.30 7.16
CA ALA A 75 2.90 -4.65 7.40
C ALA A 75 1.97 -5.52 8.23
N GLN A 76 1.94 -6.82 7.95
CA GLN A 76 1.11 -7.75 8.72
C GLN A 76 1.53 -7.86 10.17
N ALA A 77 2.80 -7.58 10.46
CA ALA A 77 3.32 -7.60 11.82
C ALA A 77 3.14 -6.26 12.54
N CYS A 78 2.77 -5.21 11.82
CA CYS A 78 2.57 -3.88 12.43
C CYS A 78 1.15 -3.75 12.96
N GLU A 79 1.03 -3.28 14.19
CA GLU A 79 -0.26 -3.01 14.78
C GLU A 79 -0.91 -1.80 14.11
N GLY A 80 -2.19 -1.91 13.80
CA GLY A 80 -2.93 -0.81 13.18
C GLY A 80 -2.73 -0.72 11.67
N VAL A 81 -2.07 -1.69 11.05
CA VAL A 81 -1.83 -1.71 9.61
C VAL A 81 -2.50 -2.93 9.00
N GLU A 82 -3.38 -2.70 8.04
CA GLU A 82 -3.97 -3.75 7.22
C GLU A 82 -3.30 -3.78 5.87
N VAL A 83 -3.35 -4.91 5.18
CA VAL A 83 -2.68 -5.06 3.88
C VAL A 83 -3.66 -5.57 2.84
N ALA A 84 -3.58 -4.98 1.66
CA ALA A 84 -4.34 -5.42 0.50
C ALA A 84 -3.46 -5.29 -0.74
N TYR A 85 -3.92 -5.84 -1.85
CA TYR A 85 -3.21 -5.62 -3.11
C TYR A 85 -4.19 -5.20 -4.20
N LEU A 86 -3.65 -4.49 -5.18
CA LEU A 86 -4.41 -4.04 -6.35
C LEU A 86 -4.01 -4.96 -7.51
N PRO A 87 -4.93 -5.80 -8.01
CA PRO A 87 -4.58 -6.72 -9.10
C PRO A 87 -4.08 -5.97 -10.34
N GLY A 88 -3.13 -6.58 -11.06
CA GLY A 88 -2.48 -5.93 -12.19
C GLY A 88 -3.45 -5.43 -13.26
N LEU A 89 -4.52 -6.18 -13.53
CA LEU A 89 -5.52 -5.74 -14.50
C LEU A 89 -6.24 -4.47 -14.04
N ALA A 90 -6.63 -4.43 -12.75
CA ALA A 90 -7.27 -3.25 -12.19
C ALA A 90 -6.31 -2.06 -12.21
N MET A 91 -5.05 -2.30 -11.87
CA MET A 91 -4.02 -1.25 -11.90
C MET A 91 -3.90 -0.64 -13.29
N ARG A 92 -3.86 -1.47 -14.33
CA ARG A 92 -3.76 -0.98 -15.70
C ARG A 92 -4.97 -0.16 -16.11
N ARG A 93 -6.17 -0.61 -15.75
CA ARG A 93 -7.39 0.12 -16.06
C ARG A 93 -7.44 1.48 -15.38
N ILE A 94 -7.00 1.53 -14.14
CA ILE A 94 -6.97 2.78 -13.39
C ILE A 94 -5.91 3.71 -13.96
N ALA A 95 -4.75 3.19 -14.33
CA ALA A 95 -3.69 3.99 -14.93
C ALA A 95 -4.16 4.62 -16.24
N ASP A 96 -5.00 3.94 -17.01
CA ASP A 96 -5.54 4.46 -18.26
C ASP A 96 -6.44 5.69 -18.04
N LEU A 97 -6.96 5.88 -16.82
CA LEU A 97 -7.73 7.06 -16.48
C LEU A 97 -6.86 8.30 -16.26
N HIS A 98 -5.54 8.14 -16.29
CA HIS A 98 -4.59 9.22 -16.10
C HIS A 98 -3.73 9.38 -17.35
N PRO A 99 -4.33 9.71 -18.51
CA PRO A 99 -3.62 9.74 -19.78
C PRO A 99 -2.61 10.87 -19.84
N GLY A 100 -1.61 10.70 -20.69
CA GLY A 100 -0.62 11.75 -20.95
C GLY A 100 0.45 11.86 -19.89
N SER A 101 0.45 10.99 -18.91
CA SER A 101 1.44 11.02 -17.83
C SER A 101 2.56 10.05 -18.11
N ALA A 102 3.80 10.48 -17.92
CA ALA A 102 4.93 9.58 -17.97
C ALA A 102 4.82 8.60 -16.80
N LYS A 103 5.15 7.32 -17.07
CA LYS A 103 5.13 6.31 -16.03
C LYS A 103 6.35 6.50 -15.13
N THR A 104 6.12 6.71 -13.84
CA THR A 104 7.18 6.79 -12.85
C THR A 104 6.74 6.00 -11.61
N ASP A 105 7.71 5.58 -10.82
CA ASP A 105 7.42 4.83 -9.58
C ASP A 105 6.58 5.66 -8.62
N ALA A 106 6.89 6.94 -8.50
CA ALA A 106 6.12 7.85 -7.64
C ALA A 106 4.68 7.96 -8.12
N LYS A 107 4.48 8.05 -9.44
CA LYS A 107 3.16 8.18 -10.02
C LYS A 107 2.35 6.90 -9.84
N ASP A 108 2.99 5.75 -10.04
CA ASP A 108 2.33 4.45 -9.85
C ASP A 108 1.92 4.28 -8.38
N ALA A 109 2.79 4.65 -7.44
CA ALA A 109 2.47 4.58 -6.02
C ALA A 109 1.29 5.50 -5.67
N ALA A 110 1.25 6.69 -6.25
CA ALA A 110 0.16 7.63 -6.04
C ALA A 110 -1.16 7.08 -6.59
N ILE A 111 -1.12 6.42 -7.75
CA ILE A 111 -2.32 5.80 -8.34
C ILE A 111 -2.82 4.68 -7.43
N ILE A 112 -1.92 3.87 -6.89
CA ILE A 112 -2.30 2.79 -5.97
C ILE A 112 -2.97 3.36 -4.72
N ALA A 113 -2.39 4.40 -4.13
CA ALA A 113 -2.94 5.03 -2.93
C ALA A 113 -4.32 5.65 -3.21
N GLU A 114 -4.47 6.31 -4.34
CA GLU A 114 -5.73 6.94 -4.72
C GLU A 114 -6.81 5.90 -5.00
N ALA A 115 -6.44 4.79 -5.65
CA ALA A 115 -7.37 3.69 -5.88
C ALA A 115 -7.84 3.09 -4.55
N ALA A 116 -6.93 2.94 -3.59
CA ALA A 116 -7.27 2.43 -2.27
C ALA A 116 -8.28 3.33 -1.58
N ARG A 117 -8.10 4.64 -1.72
CA ARG A 117 -8.96 5.63 -1.09
C ARG A 117 -10.33 5.72 -1.75
N THR A 118 -10.38 5.72 -3.07
CA THR A 118 -11.62 6.01 -3.81
C THR A 118 -12.29 4.79 -4.41
N MET A 119 -11.56 3.70 -4.60
CA MET A 119 -12.09 2.48 -5.23
C MET A 119 -11.73 1.23 -4.44
N PRO A 120 -12.10 1.16 -3.15
CA PRO A 120 -11.70 0.02 -2.31
C PRO A 120 -12.24 -1.32 -2.83
N HIS A 121 -13.29 -1.30 -3.62
CA HIS A 121 -13.86 -2.53 -4.19
C HIS A 121 -12.92 -3.20 -5.20
N THR A 122 -11.90 -2.49 -5.70
CA THR A 122 -10.93 -3.06 -6.62
C THR A 122 -9.82 -3.83 -5.91
N LEU A 123 -9.75 -3.71 -4.60
CA LEU A 123 -8.68 -4.32 -3.81
C LEU A 123 -8.99 -5.75 -3.44
N ARG A 124 -7.93 -6.53 -3.20
CA ARG A 124 -8.03 -7.88 -2.64
C ARG A 124 -7.30 -7.89 -1.31
N SER A 125 -7.95 -8.45 -0.29
CA SER A 125 -7.33 -8.54 1.03
C SER A 125 -6.21 -9.55 1.03
N ILE A 126 -5.16 -9.25 1.82
CA ILE A 126 -4.09 -10.19 2.11
C ILE A 126 -4.16 -10.48 3.59
N ARG A 127 -4.40 -11.75 3.95
CA ARG A 127 -4.51 -12.17 5.34
C ARG A 127 -3.52 -13.28 5.62
N VAL A 128 -3.15 -13.37 6.89
CA VAL A 128 -2.48 -14.58 7.34
C VAL A 128 -3.51 -15.70 7.25
N ASP A 129 -3.22 -16.70 6.43
CA ASP A 129 -4.14 -17.80 6.21
C ASP A 129 -3.92 -18.82 7.33
N GLU A 130 -4.88 -18.89 8.27
CA GLU A 130 -4.80 -19.80 9.39
C GLU A 130 -4.84 -21.26 8.95
N GLU A 131 -5.44 -21.54 7.83
CA GLU A 131 -5.49 -22.88 7.28
C GLU A 131 -4.11 -23.37 6.87
N GLN A 132 -3.24 -22.46 6.44
CA GLN A 132 -1.88 -22.79 6.08
C GLN A 132 -1.03 -23.07 7.31
N ILE A 133 -1.44 -22.54 8.44
CA ILE A 133 -0.74 -22.72 9.70
C ILE A 133 -1.16 -24.00 10.37
N ALA A 134 -2.38 -24.38 10.17
CA ALA A 134 -2.97 -25.55 10.83
C ALA A 134 -2.37 -26.90 10.35
#